data_41dda764b7eb9918fe1618dda3dd06f4
#
_entry.id   41dda764b7eb9918fe1618dda3dd06f4
#
_cell.length_a   1.000
_cell.length_b   1.000
_cell.length_c   1.000
_cell.angle_alpha   90.00
_cell.angle_beta   90.00
_cell.angle_gamma   90.00
#
_symmetry.space_group_name_H-M   'P 1'
#
loop_
_entity.id
_entity.type
_entity.pdbx_description
1 polymer ?
#
loop_
_entity_poly.entity_id
_entity_poly.type
_entity_poly.pdbx_seq_one_letter_code
_entity_poly.pdbx_strand_id
1 'polypeptide(L)'
;MLSRHVTDSLALIRTPFYLYDMELLDATLRSAMREAGRYGYRVHYAVKANFDPRILDRVRLAGLGADCVSGNEVRAAAEAGFDPRSIVYAGVGKSDAEIEYALATGIGCFNCESSQELEVIDRIAGRMGRRADVALRINPDVDPMT
;
A
#
# COMPACT_ATOMS: atom_id res chain seq x y z
N MET A 1 -27.43 3.95 4.89
CA MET A 1 -28.43 3.88 3.79
C MET A 1 -28.32 5.19 3.02
N LEU A 2 -28.14 5.14 1.68
CA LEU A 2 -28.03 6.37 0.86
C LEU A 2 -29.33 7.18 0.97
N SER A 3 -29.21 8.51 1.01
CA SER A 3 -30.36 9.40 1.01
C SER A 3 -31.13 9.32 -0.34
N ARG A 4 -32.42 9.61 -0.32
CA ARG A 4 -33.26 9.60 -1.54
C ARG A 4 -32.70 10.53 -2.61
N HIS A 5 -32.21 11.70 -2.21
CA HIS A 5 -31.60 12.67 -3.11
C HIS A 5 -30.34 12.11 -3.84
N VAL A 6 -29.49 11.36 -3.12
CA VAL A 6 -28.32 10.68 -3.73
C VAL A 6 -28.80 9.61 -4.71
N THR A 7 -29.80 8.80 -4.35
CA THR A 7 -30.32 7.75 -5.22
C THR A 7 -30.90 8.33 -6.52
N ASP A 8 -31.65 9.43 -6.42
CA ASP A 8 -32.24 10.10 -7.58
C ASP A 8 -31.15 10.69 -8.50
N SER A 9 -30.09 11.25 -7.92
CA SER A 9 -28.94 11.76 -8.69
C SER A 9 -28.17 10.64 -9.38
N LEU A 10 -28.00 9.48 -8.75
CA LEU A 10 -27.32 8.32 -9.33
C LEU A 10 -28.08 7.73 -10.53
N ALA A 11 -29.41 7.82 -10.54
CA ALA A 11 -30.24 7.33 -11.65
C ALA A 11 -29.97 8.08 -12.97
N LEU A 12 -29.36 9.26 -12.91
CA LEU A 12 -29.01 10.08 -14.09
C LEU A 12 -27.63 9.74 -14.65
N ILE A 13 -26.83 8.93 -13.95
CA ILE A 13 -25.48 8.57 -14.35
C ILE A 13 -25.51 7.30 -15.21
N ARG A 14 -24.82 7.34 -16.36
CA ARG A 14 -24.70 6.16 -17.22
C ARG A 14 -23.91 5.04 -16.51
N THR A 15 -24.49 3.85 -16.47
CA THR A 15 -23.81 2.64 -15.97
C THR A 15 -22.87 2.01 -17.01
N PRO A 16 -21.82 1.29 -16.59
CA PRO A 16 -21.42 1.04 -15.20
C PRO A 16 -20.62 2.20 -14.59
N PHE A 17 -20.71 2.38 -13.26
CA PHE A 17 -19.87 3.33 -12.51
C PHE A 17 -19.57 2.79 -11.11
N TYR A 18 -18.53 3.31 -10.46
CA TYR A 18 -18.20 3.05 -9.06
C TYR A 18 -18.70 4.21 -8.20
N LEU A 19 -19.35 3.88 -7.11
CA LEU A 19 -19.75 4.84 -6.08
C LEU A 19 -18.91 4.64 -4.83
N TYR A 20 -18.29 5.70 -4.36
CA TYR A 20 -17.53 5.69 -3.10
C TYR A 20 -18.21 6.58 -2.07
N ASP A 21 -18.55 5.98 -0.92
CA ASP A 21 -19.02 6.72 0.25
C ASP A 21 -17.80 7.22 1.03
N MET A 22 -17.45 8.47 0.81
CA MET A 22 -16.25 9.08 1.40
C MET A 22 -16.38 9.30 2.90
N GLU A 23 -17.59 9.52 3.42
CA GLU A 23 -17.81 9.67 4.87
C GLU A 23 -17.60 8.33 5.57
N LEU A 24 -18.12 7.24 4.99
CA LEU A 24 -17.91 5.89 5.49
C LEU A 24 -16.44 5.49 5.43
N LEU A 25 -15.74 5.81 4.34
CA LEU A 25 -14.30 5.58 4.21
C LEU A 25 -13.54 6.28 5.32
N ASP A 26 -13.75 7.59 5.51
CA ASP A 26 -13.08 8.37 6.52
C ASP A 26 -13.38 7.86 7.95
N ALA A 27 -14.61 7.45 8.22
CA ALA A 27 -14.99 6.87 9.50
C ALA A 27 -14.27 5.54 9.76
N THR A 28 -14.17 4.69 8.72
CA THR A 28 -13.47 3.40 8.79
C THR A 28 -11.99 3.59 9.05
N LEU A 29 -11.33 4.48 8.30
CA LEU A 29 -9.91 4.79 8.45
C LEU A 29 -9.62 5.33 9.87
N ARG A 30 -10.41 6.29 10.35
CA ARG A 30 -10.26 6.82 11.73
C ARG A 30 -10.44 5.73 12.79
N SER A 31 -11.40 4.83 12.59
CA SER A 31 -11.62 3.73 13.54
C SER A 31 -10.44 2.76 13.55
N ALA A 32 -9.93 2.36 12.37
CA ALA A 32 -8.78 1.48 12.26
C ALA A 32 -7.54 2.09 12.93
N MET A 33 -7.24 3.37 12.66
CA MET A 33 -6.08 4.05 13.23
C MET A 33 -6.21 4.24 14.75
N ARG A 34 -7.41 4.54 15.26
CA ARG A 34 -7.64 4.65 16.69
C ARG A 34 -7.38 3.32 17.40
N GLU A 35 -7.88 2.22 16.87
CA GLU A 35 -7.71 0.91 17.50
C GLU A 35 -6.25 0.43 17.39
N ALA A 36 -5.61 0.58 16.24
CA ALA A 36 -4.20 0.24 16.05
C ALA A 36 -3.29 1.05 16.98
N GLY A 37 -3.59 2.35 17.14
CA GLY A 37 -2.82 3.25 18.00
C GLY A 37 -2.79 2.83 19.47
N ARG A 38 -3.85 2.17 19.98
CA ARG A 38 -3.89 1.64 21.36
C ARG A 38 -2.79 0.62 21.64
N TYR A 39 -2.31 -0.06 20.61
CA TYR A 39 -1.32 -1.14 20.72
C TYR A 39 0.01 -0.79 20.03
N GLY A 40 0.16 0.44 19.55
CA GLY A 40 1.37 0.88 18.85
C GLY A 40 1.55 0.25 17.46
N TYR A 41 0.49 -0.29 16.85
CA TYR A 41 0.56 -0.87 15.51
C TYR A 41 0.59 0.20 14.42
N ARG A 42 1.40 -0.06 13.39
CA ARG A 42 1.37 0.70 12.14
C ARG A 42 0.50 -0.05 11.13
N VAL A 43 -0.44 0.66 10.53
CA VAL A 43 -1.35 0.09 9.51
C VAL A 43 -0.87 0.53 8.14
N HIS A 44 -0.79 -0.42 7.20
CA HIS A 44 -0.49 -0.15 5.79
C HIS A 44 -1.69 -0.55 4.95
N TYR A 45 -2.04 0.32 4.02
CA TYR A 45 -3.12 0.08 3.06
C TYR A 45 -2.61 -0.69 1.85
N ALA A 46 -3.26 -1.79 1.50
CA ALA A 46 -2.93 -2.57 0.31
C ALA A 46 -3.36 -1.81 -0.96
N VAL A 47 -2.40 -1.16 -1.63
CA VAL A 47 -2.63 -0.28 -2.79
C VAL A 47 -3.35 -1.01 -3.93
N LYS A 48 -3.09 -2.31 -4.11
CA LYS A 48 -3.78 -3.17 -5.08
C LYS A 48 -5.31 -3.19 -4.94
N ALA A 49 -5.86 -2.87 -3.77
CA ALA A 49 -7.31 -2.85 -3.56
C ALA A 49 -7.97 -1.68 -4.30
N ASN A 50 -7.34 -0.51 -4.26
CA ASN A 50 -7.76 0.66 -5.03
C ASN A 50 -6.65 1.72 -5.01
N PHE A 51 -6.12 2.05 -6.19
CA PHE A 51 -5.07 3.07 -6.35
C PHE A 51 -5.60 4.40 -6.94
N ASP A 52 -6.92 4.65 -6.88
CA ASP A 52 -7.46 5.97 -7.23
C ASP A 52 -6.80 7.04 -6.37
N PRO A 53 -6.23 8.12 -6.96
CA PRO A 53 -5.50 9.13 -6.21
C PRO A 53 -6.31 9.78 -5.08
N ARG A 54 -7.63 9.92 -5.25
CA ARG A 54 -8.53 10.48 -4.24
C ARG A 54 -8.67 9.56 -3.03
N ILE A 55 -8.63 8.23 -3.25
CA ILE A 55 -8.66 7.23 -2.17
C ILE A 55 -7.30 7.21 -1.47
N LEU A 56 -6.20 7.18 -2.23
CA LEU A 56 -4.85 7.20 -1.67
C LEU A 56 -4.61 8.44 -0.81
N ASP A 57 -5.08 9.60 -1.25
CA ASP A 57 -4.98 10.83 -0.45
C ASP A 57 -5.71 10.73 0.89
N ARG A 58 -6.92 10.15 0.93
CA ARG A 58 -7.65 9.92 2.20
C ARG A 58 -6.91 8.95 3.12
N VAL A 59 -6.39 7.86 2.56
CA VAL A 59 -5.60 6.87 3.29
C VAL A 59 -4.35 7.51 3.91
N ARG A 60 -3.61 8.27 3.10
CA ARG A 60 -2.42 9.02 3.54
C ARG A 60 -2.74 10.03 4.64
N LEU A 61 -3.79 10.86 4.43
CA LEU A 61 -4.22 11.87 5.42
C LEU A 61 -4.70 11.25 6.74
N ALA A 62 -5.21 10.02 6.70
CA ALA A 62 -5.56 9.28 7.90
C ALA A 62 -4.34 8.71 8.64
N GLY A 63 -3.12 8.81 8.06
CA GLY A 63 -1.87 8.38 8.69
C GLY A 63 -1.49 6.92 8.45
N LEU A 64 -2.11 6.23 7.47
CA LEU A 64 -1.70 4.89 7.08
C LEU A 64 -0.47 4.94 6.17
N GLY A 65 0.33 3.87 6.21
CA GLY A 65 1.35 3.59 5.20
C GLY A 65 0.74 2.93 3.95
N ALA A 66 1.59 2.68 2.96
CA ALA A 66 1.23 1.97 1.72
C ALA A 66 1.89 0.59 1.67
N ASP A 67 1.11 -0.45 1.38
CA ASP A 67 1.60 -1.80 1.07
C ASP A 67 1.44 -2.02 -0.44
N CYS A 68 2.56 -2.08 -1.15
CA CYS A 68 2.67 -2.13 -2.59
C CYS A 68 3.15 -3.51 -3.04
N VAL A 69 2.63 -4.00 -4.18
CA VAL A 69 3.01 -5.29 -4.75
C VAL A 69 3.59 -5.16 -6.18
N SER A 70 3.80 -3.94 -6.64
CA SER A 70 4.47 -3.64 -7.92
C SER A 70 5.17 -2.28 -7.86
N GLY A 71 6.15 -2.07 -8.75
CA GLY A 71 6.83 -0.78 -8.86
C GLY A 71 5.88 0.36 -9.26
N ASN A 72 4.82 0.08 -10.01
CA ASN A 72 3.81 1.07 -10.34
C ASN A 72 2.99 1.50 -9.11
N GLU A 73 2.71 0.58 -8.19
CA GLU A 73 2.05 0.92 -6.93
C GLU A 73 2.98 1.74 -6.01
N VAL A 74 4.28 1.42 -5.97
CA VAL A 74 5.28 2.25 -5.27
C VAL A 74 5.29 3.66 -5.84
N ARG A 75 5.25 3.80 -7.17
CA ARG A 75 5.18 5.11 -7.84
C ARG A 75 3.91 5.84 -7.48
N ALA A 76 2.75 5.19 -7.57
CA ALA A 76 1.47 5.79 -7.22
C ALA A 76 1.42 6.27 -5.76
N ALA A 77 1.95 5.49 -4.82
CA ALA A 77 2.05 5.88 -3.43
C ALA A 77 2.98 7.10 -3.23
N ALA A 78 4.15 7.11 -3.90
CA ALA A 78 5.08 8.23 -3.84
C ALA A 78 4.47 9.51 -4.44
N GLU A 79 3.81 9.42 -5.59
CA GLU A 79 3.11 10.52 -6.25
C GLU A 79 1.92 11.05 -5.44
N ALA A 80 1.22 10.17 -4.71
CA ALA A 80 0.16 10.55 -3.78
C ALA A 80 0.72 11.21 -2.49
N GLY A 81 2.04 11.30 -2.33
CA GLY A 81 2.71 11.99 -1.24
C GLY A 81 2.80 11.19 0.07
N PHE A 82 2.74 9.86 0.02
CA PHE A 82 3.09 9.05 1.19
C PHE A 82 4.53 9.30 1.60
N ASP A 83 4.79 9.33 2.91
CA ASP A 83 6.17 9.29 3.41
C ASP A 83 6.85 8.02 2.86
N PRO A 84 7.97 8.14 2.12
CA PRO A 84 8.68 6.97 1.62
C PRO A 84 8.95 5.91 2.69
N ARG A 85 9.28 6.33 3.91
CA ARG A 85 9.53 5.41 5.04
C ARG A 85 8.28 4.65 5.50
N SER A 86 7.10 5.05 5.07
CA SER A 86 5.83 4.36 5.29
C SER A 86 5.38 3.49 4.11
N ILE A 87 6.19 3.37 3.06
CA ILE A 87 5.92 2.51 1.91
C ILE A 87 6.65 1.18 2.12
N VAL A 88 5.94 0.06 2.01
CA VAL A 88 6.51 -1.29 1.98
C VAL A 88 6.24 -1.92 0.62
N TYR A 89 7.21 -2.71 0.12
CA TYR A 89 7.12 -3.32 -1.21
C TYR A 89 7.25 -4.84 -1.11
N ALA A 90 6.14 -5.55 -1.34
CA ALA A 90 6.00 -6.99 -1.34
C ALA A 90 5.83 -7.55 -2.78
N GLY A 91 5.65 -8.87 -2.91
CA GLY A 91 5.39 -9.55 -4.18
C GLY A 91 6.61 -10.24 -4.76
N VAL A 92 6.34 -11.33 -5.50
CA VAL A 92 7.35 -12.30 -5.96
C VAL A 92 8.09 -11.91 -7.25
N GLY A 93 7.68 -10.83 -7.92
CA GLY A 93 8.15 -10.51 -9.29
C GLY A 93 8.83 -9.15 -9.40
N LYS A 94 9.53 -8.69 -8.37
CA LYS A 94 10.25 -7.41 -8.42
C LYS A 94 11.39 -7.47 -9.46
N SER A 95 11.30 -6.63 -10.48
CA SER A 95 12.38 -6.45 -11.45
C SER A 95 13.50 -5.56 -10.91
N ASP A 96 14.72 -5.68 -11.49
CA ASP A 96 15.85 -4.85 -11.12
C ASP A 96 15.50 -3.34 -11.19
N ALA A 97 14.80 -2.90 -12.23
CA ALA A 97 14.41 -1.50 -12.40
C ALA A 97 13.41 -1.02 -11.32
N GLU A 98 12.49 -1.89 -10.88
CA GLU A 98 11.56 -1.56 -9.80
C GLU A 98 12.26 -1.49 -8.44
N ILE A 99 13.24 -2.37 -8.20
CA ILE A 99 14.08 -2.34 -7.01
C ILE A 99 14.91 -1.06 -6.99
N GLU A 100 15.55 -0.70 -8.11
CA GLU A 100 16.32 0.55 -8.25
C GLU A 100 15.43 1.78 -7.96
N TYR A 101 14.23 1.82 -8.53
CA TYR A 101 13.28 2.90 -8.29
C TYR A 101 12.86 2.98 -6.81
N ALA A 102 12.52 1.87 -6.19
CA ALA A 102 12.12 1.82 -4.79
C ALA A 102 13.26 2.25 -3.85
N LEU A 103 14.51 1.81 -4.12
CA LEU A 103 15.71 2.27 -3.41
C LEU A 103 15.95 3.77 -3.62
N ALA A 104 15.79 4.28 -4.84
CA ALA A 104 15.93 5.69 -5.14
C ALA A 104 14.90 6.54 -4.41
N THR A 105 13.66 6.06 -4.33
CA THR A 105 12.56 6.67 -3.57
C THR A 105 12.82 6.66 -2.06
N GLY A 106 13.60 5.69 -1.56
CA GLY A 106 13.90 5.53 -0.13
C GLY A 106 12.76 4.91 0.66
N ILE A 107 12.10 3.89 0.08
CA ILE A 107 10.99 3.20 0.76
C ILE A 107 11.39 2.61 2.10
N GLY A 108 10.41 2.35 2.95
CA GLY A 108 10.64 1.87 4.32
C GLY A 108 11.14 0.44 4.39
N CYS A 109 10.63 -0.47 3.54
CA CYS A 109 11.00 -1.88 3.62
C CYS A 109 10.66 -2.63 2.33
N PHE A 110 11.52 -3.59 1.97
CA PHE A 110 11.21 -4.65 1.00
C PHE A 110 10.79 -5.91 1.76
N ASN A 111 9.61 -6.44 1.49
CA ASN A 111 9.19 -7.76 1.95
C ASN A 111 9.74 -8.79 0.95
N CYS A 112 10.79 -9.52 1.35
CA CYS A 112 11.47 -10.50 0.52
C CYS A 112 10.75 -11.85 0.59
N GLU A 113 10.51 -12.44 -0.58
CA GLU A 113 9.80 -13.72 -0.73
C GLU A 113 10.78 -14.92 -0.87
N SER A 114 12.07 -14.64 -1.11
CA SER A 114 13.11 -15.65 -1.27
C SER A 114 14.51 -15.13 -0.95
N SER A 115 15.46 -16.05 -0.71
CA SER A 115 16.87 -15.72 -0.54
C SER A 115 17.48 -15.13 -1.82
N GLN A 116 17.08 -15.62 -3.00
CA GLN A 116 17.55 -15.12 -4.29
C GLN A 116 17.14 -13.65 -4.49
N GLU A 117 15.94 -13.30 -4.12
CA GLU A 117 15.46 -11.91 -4.16
C GLU A 117 16.29 -11.01 -3.22
N LEU A 118 16.58 -11.49 -2.02
CA LEU A 118 17.41 -10.77 -1.07
C LEU A 118 18.81 -10.47 -1.64
N GLU A 119 19.44 -11.46 -2.30
CA GLU A 119 20.74 -11.28 -2.96
C GLU A 119 20.69 -10.24 -4.09
N VAL A 120 19.60 -10.22 -4.86
CA VAL A 120 19.39 -9.22 -5.93
C VAL A 120 19.25 -7.83 -5.33
N ILE A 121 18.45 -7.67 -4.28
CA ILE A 121 18.24 -6.38 -3.60
C ILE A 121 19.58 -5.89 -3.02
N ASP A 122 20.35 -6.75 -2.35
CA ASP A 122 21.64 -6.40 -1.76
C ASP A 122 22.64 -5.93 -2.84
N ARG A 123 22.75 -6.68 -3.94
CA ARG A 123 23.60 -6.33 -5.07
C ARG A 123 23.25 -4.98 -5.69
N ILE A 124 21.95 -4.70 -5.86
CA ILE A 124 21.48 -3.44 -6.44
C ILE A 124 21.71 -2.29 -5.45
N ALA A 125 21.37 -2.47 -4.18
CA ALA A 125 21.61 -1.49 -3.14
C ALA A 125 23.10 -1.13 -3.03
N GLY A 126 23.99 -2.15 -3.06
CA GLY A 126 25.44 -1.95 -3.06
C GLY A 126 25.93 -1.13 -4.25
N ARG A 127 25.45 -1.41 -5.48
CA ARG A 127 25.78 -0.60 -6.68
C ARG A 127 25.34 0.86 -6.55
N MET A 128 24.21 1.10 -5.88
CA MET A 128 23.65 2.44 -5.69
C MET A 128 24.26 3.17 -4.48
N GLY A 129 25.13 2.52 -3.70
CA GLY A 129 25.65 3.07 -2.44
C GLY A 129 24.54 3.32 -1.41
N ARG A 130 23.49 2.50 -1.43
CA ARG A 130 22.32 2.60 -0.54
C ARG A 130 22.22 1.37 0.35
N ARG A 131 21.46 1.52 1.43
CA ARG A 131 21.06 0.41 2.29
C ARG A 131 19.57 0.14 2.11
N ALA A 132 19.20 -1.14 1.93
CA ALA A 132 17.82 -1.60 1.89
C ALA A 132 17.43 -2.13 3.28
N ASP A 133 16.29 -1.69 3.80
CA ASP A 133 15.64 -2.35 4.92
C ASP A 133 14.77 -3.48 4.35
N VAL A 134 14.89 -4.68 4.90
CA VAL A 134 14.21 -5.88 4.40
C VAL A 134 13.47 -6.62 5.52
N ALA A 135 12.36 -7.24 5.18
CA ALA A 135 11.64 -8.21 6.00
C ALA A 135 11.53 -9.53 5.23
N LEU A 136 11.78 -10.65 5.89
CA LEU A 136 11.65 -11.98 5.27
C LEU A 136 10.24 -12.51 5.47
N ARG A 137 9.60 -12.92 4.39
CA ARG A 137 8.32 -13.61 4.46
C ARG A 137 8.55 -15.09 4.79
N ILE A 138 7.97 -15.52 5.91
CA ILE A 138 7.98 -16.92 6.32
C ILE A 138 6.59 -17.51 6.11
N ASN A 139 6.50 -18.60 5.36
CA ASN A 139 5.29 -19.42 5.28
C ASN A 139 5.47 -20.61 6.23
N PRO A 140 4.75 -20.65 7.35
CA PRO A 140 5.02 -21.63 8.42
C PRO A 140 4.50 -23.04 8.12
N ASP A 141 3.93 -23.31 6.93
CA ASP A 141 3.32 -24.60 6.54
C ASP A 141 2.30 -25.11 7.57
N VAL A 142 1.51 -24.18 8.10
CA VAL A 142 0.43 -24.48 9.05
C VAL A 142 -0.89 -24.28 8.33
N ASP A 143 -1.73 -25.32 8.31
CA ASP A 143 -3.11 -25.18 7.83
C ASP A 143 -3.91 -24.33 8.83
N PRO A 144 -4.37 -23.12 8.46
CA PRO A 144 -5.11 -22.25 9.37
C PRO A 144 -6.55 -22.74 9.63
N MET A 145 -6.96 -23.84 8.98
CA MET A 145 -8.32 -24.41 9.05
C MET A 145 -9.44 -23.41 8.78
N THR A 146 -9.20 -22.44 7.86
CA THR A 146 -10.16 -21.40 7.44
C THR A 146 -10.67 -21.64 6.03
#